data_c4d326e7ae397e8f5ec019f86bc84ac3
#
_entry.id   c4d326e7ae397e8f5ec019f86bc84ac3
#
_cell.length_a   1.000
_cell.length_b   1.000
_cell.length_c   1.000
_cell.angle_alpha   90.00
_cell.angle_beta   90.00
_cell.angle_gamma   90.00
#
_symmetry.space_group_name_H-M   'P 1'
#
loop_
_entity.id
_entity.type
_entity.pdbx_description
1 polymer ?
#
loop_
_entity_poly.entity_id
_entity_poly.type
_entity_poly.pdbx_seq_one_letter_code
_entity_poly.pdbx_strand_id
1 'polypeptide(L)'
;DTAFIDDEGKIVRQTINRPLSGPWDFLHTYIVNIYPDTTCWVNDFPNAENETYMRMYFNNAAYNDYPVVGVTWEQANAFCAWRTEYLLKGLGPDARFVQRYRLPTEAEWEYAARGKAQNEFPWENDDVASGKGCFFANFKPDRGNYTKDGNLITSKAGIYSANSNGLFDMAGNVAEWTSTIFTEAGIESMNDINPQLEYNAAKEDPYRLKKKSVRGGSWKDPESYIRSAWRTYEYQNQPRSYIGFRCVRSLANTSSEKFKKSKK
;
A
#
# COMPACT_ATOMS: atom_id res chain seq x y z
N ASP A 1 22.62 14.59 6.88
CA ASP A 1 21.64 15.41 6.15
C ASP A 1 20.51 15.81 7.08
N THR A 2 20.09 17.05 7.01
CA THR A 2 18.92 17.56 7.74
C THR A 2 17.88 18.06 6.76
N ALA A 3 16.60 18.01 7.14
CA ALA A 3 15.52 18.61 6.39
C ALA A 3 14.76 19.58 7.31
N PHE A 4 14.39 20.75 6.79
CA PHE A 4 13.56 21.74 7.48
C PHE A 4 12.59 22.41 6.49
N ILE A 5 11.59 23.06 7.01
CA ILE A 5 10.65 23.85 6.21
C ILE A 5 11.11 25.29 6.25
N ASP A 6 11.31 25.93 5.10
CA ASP A 6 11.65 27.35 5.00
C ASP A 6 10.44 28.26 5.25
N ASP A 7 10.68 29.56 5.25
CA ASP A 7 9.64 30.57 5.49
C ASP A 7 8.54 30.60 4.40
N GLU A 8 8.82 29.99 3.24
CA GLU A 8 7.87 29.85 2.12
C GLU A 8 7.08 28.52 2.20
N GLY A 9 7.31 27.71 3.23
CA GLY A 9 6.66 26.40 3.41
C GLY A 9 7.25 25.28 2.57
N LYS A 10 8.43 25.48 1.96
CA LYS A 10 9.11 24.52 1.11
C LYS A 10 10.08 23.65 1.93
N ILE A 11 10.09 22.37 1.64
CA ILE A 11 11.05 21.44 2.27
C ILE A 11 12.45 21.66 1.68
N VAL A 12 13.38 22.12 2.52
CA VAL A 12 14.79 22.28 2.17
C VAL A 12 15.59 21.18 2.81
N ARG A 13 16.43 20.51 2.00
CA ARG A 13 17.37 19.49 2.45
C ARG A 13 18.78 20.08 2.41
N GLN A 14 19.50 19.99 3.52
CA GLN A 14 20.85 20.54 3.66
C GLN A 14 21.79 19.48 4.25
N THR A 15 22.98 19.37 3.66
CA THR A 15 24.08 18.61 4.26
C THR A 15 24.87 19.51 5.19
N ILE A 16 24.92 19.17 6.47
CA ILE A 16 25.69 19.89 7.48
C ILE A 16 26.89 19.04 7.87
N ASN A 17 28.09 19.56 7.68
CA ASN A 17 29.31 18.93 8.16
C ASN A 17 29.59 19.44 9.58
N ARG A 18 29.39 18.59 10.58
CA ARG A 18 29.67 18.86 11.99
C ARG A 18 30.27 17.62 12.68
N PRO A 19 31.02 17.76 13.77
CA PRO A 19 31.43 16.62 14.58
C PRO A 19 30.19 15.84 15.07
N LEU A 20 30.29 14.51 15.13
CA LEU A 20 29.23 13.66 15.65
C LEU A 20 29.07 13.94 17.17
N SER A 21 27.84 14.15 17.61
CA SER A 21 27.48 14.46 19.01
C SER A 21 26.80 13.29 19.71
N GLY A 22 26.36 12.25 18.99
CA GLY A 22 25.74 11.10 19.59
C GLY A 22 25.10 10.14 18.57
N PRO A 23 24.40 9.10 19.04
CA PRO A 23 23.73 8.12 18.17
C PRO A 23 22.69 8.72 17.22
N TRP A 24 22.12 9.87 17.56
CA TRP A 24 21.14 10.60 16.74
C TRP A 24 21.73 11.11 15.42
N ASP A 25 23.04 11.30 15.36
CA ASP A 25 23.72 11.80 14.17
C ASP A 25 23.72 10.76 13.02
N PHE A 26 23.41 9.51 13.34
CA PHE A 26 23.21 8.43 12.38
C PHE A 26 21.76 8.27 11.92
N LEU A 27 20.84 9.06 12.50
CA LEU A 27 19.43 9.04 12.12
C LEU A 27 19.17 10.05 11.00
N HIS A 28 18.59 9.58 9.92
CA HIS A 28 18.11 10.44 8.86
C HIS A 28 16.72 10.94 9.21
N THR A 29 16.53 12.26 9.26
CA THR A 29 15.22 12.88 9.41
C THR A 29 14.67 13.20 8.04
N TYR A 30 13.49 12.66 7.71
CA TYR A 30 12.78 12.93 6.48
C TYR A 30 11.53 13.75 6.78
N ILE A 31 11.34 14.83 6.02
CA ILE A 31 10.06 15.55 5.96
C ILE A 31 9.39 15.12 4.67
N VAL A 32 8.21 14.54 4.78
CA VAL A 32 7.43 14.04 3.65
C VAL A 32 6.16 14.88 3.52
N ASN A 33 5.92 15.45 2.35
CA ASN A 33 4.63 16.04 2.06
C ASN A 33 3.58 14.91 1.99
N ILE A 34 2.60 14.93 2.89
CA ILE A 34 1.61 13.86 3.02
C ILE A 34 0.39 14.03 2.10
N TYR A 35 0.20 15.22 1.51
CA TYR A 35 -0.95 15.42 0.65
C TYR A 35 -0.79 14.65 -0.66
N PRO A 36 -1.81 13.88 -1.09
CA PRO A 36 -1.74 13.11 -2.32
C PRO A 36 -1.59 14.01 -3.55
N ASP A 37 -0.93 13.51 -4.58
CA ASP A 37 -0.87 14.18 -5.87
C ASP A 37 -2.22 14.03 -6.61
N THR A 38 -3.02 15.07 -6.57
CA THR A 38 -4.33 15.08 -7.25
C THR A 38 -4.23 15.09 -8.77
N THR A 39 -3.08 15.53 -9.30
CA THR A 39 -2.86 15.61 -10.77
C THR A 39 -2.71 14.23 -11.41
N CYS A 40 -2.49 13.18 -10.62
CA CYS A 40 -2.42 11.79 -11.10
C CYS A 40 -3.66 11.39 -11.90
N TRP A 41 -4.84 11.90 -11.58
CA TRP A 41 -6.07 11.63 -12.32
C TRP A 41 -6.03 12.06 -13.78
N VAL A 42 -5.39 13.20 -14.05
CA VAL A 42 -5.23 13.73 -15.42
C VAL A 42 -3.98 13.15 -16.08
N ASN A 43 -2.88 13.01 -15.32
CA ASN A 43 -1.62 12.53 -15.86
C ASN A 43 -1.67 11.05 -16.30
N ASP A 44 -2.38 10.20 -15.55
CA ASP A 44 -2.51 8.78 -15.90
C ASP A 44 -3.43 8.55 -17.10
N PHE A 45 -4.40 9.45 -17.32
CA PHE A 45 -5.42 9.33 -18.38
C PHE A 45 -5.66 10.69 -19.05
N PRO A 46 -4.70 11.23 -19.82
CA PRO A 46 -4.76 12.60 -20.31
C PRO A 46 -5.91 12.88 -21.29
N ASN A 47 -6.56 11.85 -21.84
CA ASN A 47 -7.68 11.98 -22.77
C ASN A 47 -9.04 11.65 -22.14
N ALA A 48 -9.13 11.52 -20.82
CA ALA A 48 -10.31 10.99 -20.15
C ALA A 48 -11.15 12.06 -19.40
N GLU A 49 -10.85 13.35 -19.57
CA GLU A 49 -11.58 14.47 -18.92
C GLU A 49 -11.74 14.30 -17.39
N ASN A 50 -10.67 13.84 -16.73
CA ASN A 50 -10.66 13.50 -15.30
C ASN A 50 -10.42 14.68 -14.36
N GLU A 51 -10.53 15.93 -14.82
CA GLU A 51 -10.34 17.16 -14.00
C GLU A 51 -11.31 17.21 -12.81
N THR A 52 -12.49 16.63 -12.96
CA THR A 52 -13.47 16.55 -11.87
C THR A 52 -12.90 15.73 -10.71
N TYR A 53 -12.30 14.58 -10.97
CA TYR A 53 -11.70 13.73 -9.94
C TYR A 53 -10.47 14.40 -9.33
N MET A 54 -9.62 15.04 -10.13
CA MET A 54 -8.50 15.82 -9.65
C MET A 54 -8.91 16.88 -8.60
N ARG A 55 -10.06 17.54 -8.82
CA ARG A 55 -10.55 18.60 -7.93
C ARG A 55 -11.34 18.08 -6.73
N MET A 56 -12.09 16.99 -6.89
CA MET A 56 -13.12 16.59 -5.92
C MET A 56 -12.77 15.35 -5.11
N TYR A 57 -11.91 14.46 -5.58
CA TYR A 57 -11.67 13.16 -4.94
C TYR A 57 -11.24 13.28 -3.48
N PHE A 58 -10.41 14.25 -3.14
CA PHE A 58 -9.91 14.48 -1.78
C PHE A 58 -10.66 15.57 -1.00
N ASN A 59 -11.54 16.32 -1.66
CA ASN A 59 -12.19 17.47 -1.05
C ASN A 59 -13.70 17.30 -0.86
N ASN A 60 -14.31 16.27 -1.48
CA ASN A 60 -15.74 16.03 -1.40
C ASN A 60 -16.03 14.85 -0.49
N ALA A 61 -16.95 15.03 0.46
CA ALA A 61 -17.37 14.01 1.43
C ALA A 61 -17.91 12.72 0.78
N ALA A 62 -18.35 12.76 -0.47
CA ALA A 62 -18.80 11.58 -1.22
C ALA A 62 -17.71 10.51 -1.36
N TYR A 63 -16.42 10.92 -1.30
CA TYR A 63 -15.26 10.04 -1.42
C TYR A 63 -14.61 9.66 -0.09
N ASN A 64 -15.20 10.03 1.07
CA ASN A 64 -14.59 9.75 2.37
C ASN A 64 -14.30 8.26 2.64
N ASP A 65 -15.12 7.37 2.06
CA ASP A 65 -15.00 5.92 2.22
C ASP A 65 -14.23 5.26 1.07
N TYR A 66 -13.69 6.04 0.15
CA TYR A 66 -12.91 5.55 -0.98
C TYR A 66 -11.44 5.40 -0.62
N PRO A 67 -10.69 4.51 -1.29
CA PRO A 67 -9.28 4.32 -1.00
C PRO A 67 -8.47 5.57 -1.34
N VAL A 68 -7.43 5.85 -0.58
CA VAL A 68 -6.47 6.89 -0.94
C VAL A 68 -5.67 6.44 -2.17
N VAL A 69 -5.50 7.35 -3.13
CA VAL A 69 -4.70 7.19 -4.34
C VAL A 69 -3.80 8.41 -4.55
N GLY A 70 -2.96 8.43 -5.57
CA GLY A 70 -2.08 9.57 -5.79
C GLY A 70 -0.99 9.72 -4.73
N VAL A 71 -0.64 8.63 -4.06
CA VAL A 71 0.39 8.59 -3.02
C VAL A 71 1.61 7.82 -3.48
N THR A 72 2.79 8.34 -3.19
CA THR A 72 4.05 7.65 -3.41
C THR A 72 4.28 6.56 -2.36
N TRP A 73 5.20 5.67 -2.63
CA TRP A 73 5.63 4.66 -1.66
C TRP A 73 6.20 5.29 -0.38
N GLU A 74 6.92 6.40 -0.50
CA GLU A 74 7.46 7.14 0.66
C GLU A 74 6.33 7.72 1.52
N GLN A 75 5.30 8.30 0.90
CA GLN A 75 4.11 8.80 1.60
C GLN A 75 3.34 7.69 2.33
N ALA A 76 3.20 6.52 1.69
CA ALA A 76 2.56 5.36 2.31
C ALA A 76 3.33 4.87 3.55
N ASN A 77 4.68 4.83 3.50
CA ASN A 77 5.52 4.52 4.66
C ASN A 77 5.43 5.59 5.75
N ALA A 78 5.42 6.88 5.37
CA ALA A 78 5.24 7.98 6.31
C ALA A 78 3.90 7.89 7.06
N PHE A 79 2.83 7.49 6.37
CA PHE A 79 1.54 7.22 7.01
C PHE A 79 1.61 6.07 8.01
N CYS A 80 2.29 4.97 7.67
CA CYS A 80 2.49 3.85 8.60
C CYS A 80 3.25 4.29 9.87
N ALA A 81 4.28 5.12 9.71
CA ALA A 81 5.02 5.69 10.82
C ALA A 81 4.12 6.59 11.69
N TRP A 82 3.41 7.53 11.07
CA TRP A 82 2.46 8.39 11.77
C TRP A 82 1.39 7.60 12.53
N ARG A 83 0.81 6.59 11.90
CA ARG A 83 -0.20 5.72 12.53
C ARG A 83 0.35 4.98 13.74
N THR A 84 1.62 4.57 13.69
CA THR A 84 2.33 3.98 14.82
C THR A 84 2.43 4.97 15.99
N GLU A 85 2.93 6.18 15.73
CA GLU A 85 3.08 7.22 16.75
C GLU A 85 1.72 7.62 17.36
N TYR A 86 0.69 7.72 16.53
CA TYR A 86 -0.67 8.00 16.99
C TYR A 86 -1.19 6.92 17.94
N LEU A 87 -0.98 5.64 17.59
CA LEU A 87 -1.37 4.50 18.44
C LEU A 87 -0.57 4.50 19.76
N LEU A 88 0.74 4.70 19.70
CA LEU A 88 1.60 4.73 20.89
C LEU A 88 1.21 5.84 21.85
N LYS A 89 0.87 7.02 21.35
CA LYS A 89 0.37 8.12 22.20
C LYS A 89 -0.95 7.78 22.89
N GLY A 90 -1.83 7.03 22.23
CA GLY A 90 -3.12 6.60 22.79
C GLY A 90 -2.99 5.52 23.87
N LEU A 91 -1.95 4.68 23.80
CA LEU A 91 -1.75 3.55 24.72
C LEU A 91 -0.94 3.88 25.98
N GLY A 92 -0.19 4.98 25.99
CA GLY A 92 0.62 5.37 27.15
C GLY A 92 1.57 4.24 27.61
N PRO A 93 1.55 3.82 28.90
CA PRO A 93 2.47 2.80 29.43
C PRO A 93 2.38 1.43 28.74
N ASP A 94 1.25 1.09 28.13
CA ASP A 94 1.04 -0.19 27.45
C ASP A 94 1.69 -0.22 26.06
N ALA A 95 2.22 0.90 25.59
CA ALA A 95 2.88 1.05 24.29
C ALA A 95 4.10 0.13 24.09
N ARG A 96 4.70 -0.39 25.17
CA ARG A 96 5.94 -1.18 25.15
C ARG A 96 5.87 -2.46 24.30
N PHE A 97 4.68 -3.00 24.10
CA PHE A 97 4.46 -4.28 23.41
C PHE A 97 3.87 -4.11 22.01
N VAL A 98 3.68 -2.89 21.56
CA VAL A 98 3.04 -2.61 20.28
C VAL A 98 4.07 -2.61 19.16
N GLN A 99 3.85 -3.50 18.19
CA GLN A 99 4.63 -3.52 16.96
C GLN A 99 4.25 -2.34 16.06
N ARG A 100 5.21 -1.85 15.27
CA ARG A 100 5.00 -0.73 14.36
C ARG A 100 4.14 -1.13 13.17
N TYR A 101 3.32 -0.20 12.71
CA TYR A 101 2.69 -0.31 11.40
C TYR A 101 3.73 -0.15 10.30
N ARG A 102 3.58 -0.89 9.24
CA ARG A 102 4.41 -0.86 8.04
C ARG A 102 3.59 -1.28 6.82
N LEU A 103 4.14 -1.12 5.64
CA LEU A 103 3.60 -1.79 4.46
C LEU A 103 3.80 -3.31 4.58
N PRO A 104 2.92 -4.14 3.99
CA PRO A 104 3.16 -5.57 3.89
C PRO A 104 4.36 -5.85 2.98
N THR A 105 5.07 -6.92 3.23
CA THR A 105 5.93 -7.50 2.20
C THR A 105 5.07 -8.10 1.08
N GLU A 106 5.65 -8.32 -0.08
CA GLU A 106 4.93 -8.95 -1.20
C GLU A 106 4.40 -10.34 -0.81
N ALA A 107 5.20 -11.13 -0.09
CA ALA A 107 4.80 -12.45 0.38
C ALA A 107 3.66 -12.41 1.40
N GLU A 108 3.71 -11.47 2.36
CA GLU A 108 2.63 -11.26 3.32
C GLU A 108 1.33 -10.83 2.63
N TRP A 109 1.44 -9.96 1.65
CA TRP A 109 0.29 -9.50 0.88
C TRP A 109 -0.37 -10.66 0.12
N GLU A 110 0.43 -11.48 -0.59
CA GLU A 110 -0.09 -12.64 -1.33
C GLU A 110 -0.70 -13.69 -0.41
N TYR A 111 -0.03 -14.01 0.70
CA TYR A 111 -0.57 -14.92 1.72
C TYR A 111 -1.91 -14.42 2.26
N ALA A 112 -2.01 -13.12 2.54
CA ALA A 112 -3.24 -12.50 3.02
C ALA A 112 -4.36 -12.55 1.97
N ALA A 113 -4.03 -12.33 0.68
CA ALA A 113 -4.98 -12.37 -0.42
C ALA A 113 -5.51 -13.79 -0.67
N ARG A 114 -4.64 -14.79 -0.76
CA ARG A 114 -5.03 -16.18 -1.03
C ARG A 114 -5.87 -16.80 0.08
N GLY A 115 -5.70 -16.34 1.32
CA GLY A 115 -6.40 -16.91 2.45
C GLY A 115 -6.12 -18.39 2.63
N LYS A 116 -7.16 -19.17 2.96
CA LYS A 116 -7.06 -20.63 3.16
C LYS A 116 -7.18 -21.44 1.87
N ALA A 117 -7.79 -20.86 0.84
CA ALA A 117 -8.24 -21.62 -0.33
C ALA A 117 -7.18 -21.81 -1.40
N GLN A 118 -6.08 -21.05 -1.40
CA GLN A 118 -5.01 -21.12 -2.42
C GLN A 118 -5.47 -20.91 -3.88
N ASN A 119 -6.64 -20.28 -4.08
CA ASN A 119 -7.24 -20.03 -5.38
C ASN A 119 -6.50 -18.93 -6.16
N GLU A 120 -6.82 -18.80 -7.45
CA GLU A 120 -6.30 -17.71 -8.28
C GLU A 120 -6.73 -16.33 -7.76
N PHE A 121 -7.96 -16.22 -7.22
CA PHE A 121 -8.55 -15.01 -6.67
C PHE A 121 -8.72 -15.11 -5.15
N PRO A 122 -8.96 -13.99 -4.44
CA PRO A 122 -9.18 -13.99 -2.99
C PRO A 122 -10.46 -14.69 -2.52
N TRP A 123 -11.33 -15.12 -3.41
CA TRP A 123 -12.59 -15.82 -3.13
C TRP A 123 -12.53 -17.32 -3.50
N GLU A 124 -13.61 -18.07 -3.19
CA GLU A 124 -13.58 -19.53 -3.20
C GLU A 124 -13.62 -20.19 -4.60
N ASN A 125 -13.89 -19.44 -5.65
CA ASN A 125 -13.94 -19.97 -7.02
C ASN A 125 -13.03 -19.18 -7.95
N ASP A 126 -12.84 -19.68 -9.18
CA ASP A 126 -11.99 -19.02 -10.19
C ASP A 126 -12.81 -18.14 -11.16
N ASP A 127 -14.09 -17.92 -10.89
CA ASP A 127 -14.92 -16.97 -11.64
C ASP A 127 -14.79 -15.56 -11.04
N VAL A 128 -14.83 -14.54 -11.87
CA VAL A 128 -14.82 -13.13 -11.43
C VAL A 128 -16.21 -12.57 -11.13
N ALA A 129 -17.25 -13.33 -11.45
CA ALA A 129 -18.65 -12.96 -11.22
C ALA A 129 -19.48 -14.17 -10.83
N SER A 130 -20.55 -13.94 -10.07
CA SER A 130 -21.53 -14.95 -9.76
C SER A 130 -22.32 -15.39 -10.99
N GLY A 131 -22.98 -16.55 -10.94
CA GLY A 131 -23.87 -17.02 -11.98
C GLY A 131 -25.06 -16.08 -12.29
N LYS A 132 -25.28 -15.07 -11.42
CA LYS A 132 -26.26 -13.98 -11.62
C LYS A 132 -25.64 -12.72 -12.23
N GLY A 133 -24.36 -12.75 -12.60
CA GLY A 133 -23.64 -11.61 -13.22
C GLY A 133 -23.17 -10.54 -12.24
N CYS A 134 -23.20 -10.79 -10.91
CA CYS A 134 -22.62 -9.88 -9.93
C CYS A 134 -21.11 -10.11 -9.82
N PHE A 135 -20.31 -9.08 -10.10
CA PHE A 135 -18.86 -9.13 -9.99
C PHE A 135 -18.39 -9.16 -8.53
N PHE A 136 -17.23 -9.78 -8.29
CA PHE A 136 -16.64 -9.93 -6.95
C PHE A 136 -15.58 -8.88 -6.64
N ALA A 137 -15.20 -8.04 -7.62
CA ALA A 137 -14.21 -6.99 -7.49
C ALA A 137 -14.49 -5.83 -8.45
N ASN A 138 -13.87 -4.69 -8.20
CA ASN A 138 -13.86 -3.54 -9.10
C ASN A 138 -12.65 -3.62 -10.03
N PHE A 139 -12.86 -3.87 -11.33
CA PHE A 139 -11.83 -4.01 -12.36
C PHE A 139 -12.42 -3.74 -13.75
N LYS A 140 -11.66 -3.90 -14.83
CA LYS A 140 -12.19 -3.82 -16.21
C LYS A 140 -12.62 -5.19 -16.73
N PRO A 141 -13.89 -5.55 -16.62
CA PRO A 141 -14.33 -6.92 -16.91
C PRO A 141 -14.43 -7.23 -18.42
N ASP A 142 -14.56 -6.21 -19.29
CA ASP A 142 -14.86 -6.47 -20.70
C ASP A 142 -14.36 -5.35 -21.61
N ARG A 143 -13.97 -5.71 -22.84
CA ARG A 143 -13.64 -4.72 -23.87
C ARG A 143 -14.92 -4.00 -24.33
N GLY A 144 -14.89 -2.66 -24.29
CA GLY A 144 -16.01 -1.82 -24.74
C GLY A 144 -17.08 -1.57 -23.69
N ASN A 145 -17.12 -2.33 -22.58
CA ASN A 145 -17.98 -2.06 -21.44
C ASN A 145 -17.17 -2.13 -20.14
N TYR A 146 -16.36 -1.08 -19.89
CA TYR A 146 -15.46 -1.00 -18.74
C TYR A 146 -16.16 -0.76 -17.41
N THR A 147 -17.45 -0.46 -17.42
CA THR A 147 -18.28 -0.23 -16.23
C THR A 147 -19.25 -1.36 -15.94
N LYS A 148 -19.05 -2.52 -16.55
CA LYS A 148 -19.95 -3.67 -16.40
C LYS A 148 -20.00 -4.17 -14.94
N ASP A 149 -18.95 -3.96 -14.16
CA ASP A 149 -18.90 -4.23 -12.72
C ASP A 149 -19.63 -3.18 -11.86
N GLY A 150 -20.14 -2.10 -12.48
CA GLY A 150 -20.86 -1.02 -11.82
C GLY A 150 -19.98 0.20 -11.46
N ASN A 151 -18.69 0.18 -11.72
CA ASN A 151 -17.77 1.24 -11.35
C ASN A 151 -16.98 1.74 -12.57
N LEU A 152 -16.74 3.06 -12.63
CA LEU A 152 -15.88 3.69 -13.65
C LEU A 152 -14.45 3.91 -13.15
N ILE A 153 -14.32 4.21 -11.87
CA ILE A 153 -13.07 4.46 -11.14
C ILE A 153 -13.05 3.62 -9.87
N THR A 154 -12.31 4.04 -8.87
CA THR A 154 -12.34 3.44 -7.53
C THR A 154 -13.75 3.32 -6.99
N SER A 155 -13.99 2.36 -6.14
CA SER A 155 -15.23 2.17 -5.38
C SER A 155 -14.97 2.39 -3.87
N LYS A 156 -16.04 2.51 -3.09
CA LYS A 156 -15.91 2.53 -1.62
C LYS A 156 -15.22 1.26 -1.13
N ALA A 157 -14.35 1.41 -0.15
CA ALA A 157 -13.68 0.29 0.46
C ALA A 157 -14.68 -0.67 1.12
N GLY A 158 -14.49 -1.96 0.90
CA GLY A 158 -15.28 -3.01 1.56
C GLY A 158 -16.69 -3.22 1.03
N ILE A 159 -17.02 -2.76 -0.19
CA ILE A 159 -18.34 -3.04 -0.80
C ILE A 159 -18.47 -4.49 -1.31
N TYR A 160 -17.37 -5.13 -1.61
CA TYR A 160 -17.31 -6.53 -2.01
C TYR A 160 -17.12 -7.46 -0.81
N SER A 161 -17.36 -8.75 -0.98
CA SER A 161 -17.21 -9.72 0.11
C SER A 161 -15.76 -9.87 0.55
N ALA A 162 -15.56 -10.03 1.86
CA ALA A 162 -14.24 -10.32 2.39
C ALA A 162 -13.77 -11.73 1.98
N ASN A 163 -12.45 -11.92 1.90
CA ASN A 163 -11.87 -13.24 1.71
C ASN A 163 -11.95 -14.09 3.02
N SER A 164 -11.45 -15.33 2.98
CA SER A 164 -11.47 -16.26 4.12
C SER A 164 -10.67 -15.78 5.36
N ASN A 165 -9.81 -14.77 5.19
CA ASN A 165 -9.09 -14.10 6.27
C ASN A 165 -9.84 -12.85 6.82
N GLY A 166 -11.03 -12.54 6.29
CA GLY A 166 -11.80 -11.35 6.66
C GLY A 166 -11.27 -10.06 6.04
N LEU A 167 -10.49 -10.13 4.97
CA LEU A 167 -9.90 -8.97 4.30
C LEU A 167 -10.69 -8.61 3.05
N PHE A 168 -10.95 -7.31 2.88
CA PHE A 168 -11.68 -6.75 1.75
C PHE A 168 -10.72 -6.23 0.69
N ASP A 169 -11.21 -6.14 -0.54
CA ASP A 169 -10.56 -5.49 -1.68
C ASP A 169 -9.12 -6.01 -1.94
N MET A 170 -8.91 -7.31 -1.74
CA MET A 170 -7.63 -7.97 -2.04
C MET A 170 -7.46 -8.24 -3.55
N ALA A 171 -8.45 -7.89 -4.37
CA ALA A 171 -8.42 -7.93 -5.83
C ALA A 171 -9.18 -6.74 -6.37
N GLY A 172 -8.58 -6.00 -7.29
CA GLY A 172 -9.20 -4.82 -7.90
C GLY A 172 -9.30 -3.62 -6.96
N ASN A 173 -10.16 -2.68 -7.29
CA ASN A 173 -10.29 -1.36 -6.68
C ASN A 173 -9.03 -0.53 -6.85
N VAL A 174 -8.04 -0.62 -5.95
CA VAL A 174 -6.71 -0.04 -6.12
C VAL A 174 -5.64 -1.10 -5.96
N ALA A 175 -4.61 -1.04 -6.78
CA ALA A 175 -3.42 -1.82 -6.57
C ALA A 175 -2.67 -1.27 -5.34
N GLU A 176 -1.91 -2.09 -4.63
CA GLU A 176 -1.38 -1.73 -3.33
C GLU A 176 0.14 -1.79 -3.27
N TRP A 177 0.74 -0.73 -2.73
CA TRP A 177 2.16 -0.69 -2.42
C TRP A 177 2.55 -1.78 -1.42
N THR A 178 3.65 -2.47 -1.70
CA THR A 178 4.33 -3.34 -0.73
C THR A 178 5.69 -2.75 -0.34
N SER A 179 6.31 -3.27 0.72
CA SER A 179 7.67 -2.86 1.12
C SER A 179 8.74 -3.44 0.19
N THR A 180 8.44 -4.49 -0.55
CA THR A 180 9.38 -5.29 -1.32
C THR A 180 9.80 -4.60 -2.62
N ILE A 181 11.10 -4.63 -2.95
CA ILE A 181 11.61 -4.25 -4.27
C ILE A 181 11.11 -5.25 -5.32
N PHE A 182 10.63 -4.74 -6.44
CA PHE A 182 10.27 -5.60 -7.55
C PHE A 182 11.51 -6.13 -8.28
N THR A 183 11.56 -7.44 -8.42
CA THR A 183 12.52 -8.15 -9.27
C THR A 183 11.76 -9.07 -10.22
N GLU A 184 12.21 -9.19 -11.46
CA GLU A 184 11.56 -10.07 -12.45
C GLU A 184 11.66 -11.55 -12.06
N ALA A 185 12.78 -11.93 -11.43
CA ALA A 185 12.99 -13.29 -10.92
C ALA A 185 12.13 -13.64 -9.69
N GLY A 186 11.49 -12.64 -9.10
CA GLY A 186 10.62 -12.85 -7.92
C GLY A 186 11.38 -13.27 -6.67
N ILE A 187 10.60 -13.67 -5.67
CA ILE A 187 11.08 -14.17 -4.38
C ILE A 187 11.74 -15.55 -4.54
N GLU A 188 11.37 -16.28 -5.57
CA GLU A 188 11.88 -17.64 -5.86
C GLU A 188 13.39 -17.71 -6.09
N SER A 189 14.01 -16.59 -6.47
CA SER A 189 15.46 -16.48 -6.62
C SER A 189 16.21 -16.33 -5.31
N MET A 190 15.50 -16.21 -4.19
CA MET A 190 16.10 -15.98 -2.87
C MET A 190 16.10 -17.27 -2.05
N ASN A 191 17.29 -17.70 -1.65
CA ASN A 191 17.50 -18.87 -0.79
C ASN A 191 17.26 -18.56 0.69
N ASP A 192 16.19 -17.84 1.03
CA ASP A 192 15.87 -17.49 2.41
C ASP A 192 14.49 -17.99 2.81
N ILE A 193 14.35 -18.36 4.08
CA ILE A 193 13.08 -18.84 4.66
C ILE A 193 12.03 -17.70 4.73
N ASN A 194 12.50 -16.45 4.82
CA ASN A 194 11.65 -15.27 4.84
C ASN A 194 12.27 -14.17 3.97
N PRO A 195 12.19 -14.30 2.64
CA PRO A 195 12.85 -13.38 1.73
C PRO A 195 12.24 -11.99 1.85
N GLN A 196 13.00 -11.06 2.38
CA GLN A 196 12.67 -9.64 2.45
C GLN A 196 13.71 -8.87 1.66
N LEU A 197 13.29 -8.33 0.54
CA LEU A 197 14.11 -7.40 -0.23
C LEU A 197 13.54 -6.00 -0.07
N GLU A 198 13.96 -5.32 0.99
CA GLU A 198 13.54 -3.96 1.30
C GLU A 198 14.71 -3.00 1.09
N TYR A 199 14.48 -1.97 0.32
CA TYR A 199 15.44 -0.90 0.10
C TYR A 199 14.73 0.39 -0.25
N ASN A 200 15.03 1.47 0.46
CA ASN A 200 14.57 2.80 0.08
C ASN A 200 15.62 3.44 -0.82
N ALA A 201 15.37 3.42 -2.12
CA ALA A 201 16.32 3.91 -3.11
C ALA A 201 16.50 5.42 -3.01
N ALA A 202 17.75 5.86 -2.97
CA ALA A 202 18.11 7.27 -3.03
C ALA A 202 17.83 7.86 -4.43
N LYS A 203 17.85 9.18 -4.53
CA LYS A 203 17.61 9.88 -5.80
C LYS A 203 18.58 9.46 -6.88
N GLU A 204 19.83 9.23 -6.52
CA GLU A 204 20.97 8.89 -7.38
C GLU A 204 21.00 7.42 -7.76
N ASP A 205 20.25 6.57 -7.08
CA ASP A 205 20.24 5.14 -7.33
C ASP A 205 19.66 4.78 -8.70
N PRO A 206 20.13 3.67 -9.29
CA PRO A 206 19.60 3.17 -10.55
C PRO A 206 18.09 2.92 -10.49
N TYR A 207 17.40 3.19 -11.59
CA TYR A 207 15.94 3.04 -11.70
C TYR A 207 15.42 1.67 -11.29
N ARG A 208 16.20 0.60 -11.53
CA ARG A 208 15.82 -0.77 -11.13
C ARG A 208 15.61 -0.91 -9.62
N LEU A 209 16.35 -0.16 -8.79
CA LEU A 209 16.21 -0.19 -7.33
C LEU A 209 15.03 0.64 -6.83
N LYS A 210 14.49 1.51 -7.68
CA LYS A 210 13.33 2.35 -7.36
C LYS A 210 11.99 1.66 -7.63
N LYS A 211 12.01 0.49 -8.27
CA LYS A 211 10.80 -0.31 -8.52
C LYS A 211 10.34 -0.96 -7.23
N LYS A 212 9.10 -0.71 -6.83
CA LYS A 212 8.44 -1.38 -5.69
C LYS A 212 7.38 -2.32 -6.20
N SER A 213 7.26 -3.47 -5.59
CA SER A 213 6.22 -4.43 -5.93
C SER A 213 4.85 -3.87 -5.56
N VAL A 214 3.91 -3.97 -6.49
CA VAL A 214 2.52 -3.55 -6.35
C VAL A 214 1.63 -4.75 -6.64
N ARG A 215 0.60 -4.95 -5.82
CA ARG A 215 -0.22 -6.14 -5.83
C ARG A 215 -1.71 -5.83 -5.93
N GLY A 216 -2.51 -6.84 -6.34
CA GLY A 216 -3.97 -6.81 -6.31
C GLY A 216 -4.64 -6.35 -7.60
N GLY A 217 -3.94 -5.64 -8.48
CA GLY A 217 -4.55 -4.97 -9.62
C GLY A 217 -5.53 -3.87 -9.19
N SER A 218 -6.17 -3.21 -10.14
CA SER A 218 -6.98 -2.03 -9.85
C SER A 218 -8.20 -1.90 -10.76
N TRP A 219 -9.03 -0.89 -10.51
CA TRP A 219 -10.21 -0.55 -11.32
C TRP A 219 -9.94 -0.38 -12.82
N LYS A 220 -8.70 -0.06 -13.20
CA LYS A 220 -8.31 0.10 -14.61
C LYS A 220 -7.82 -1.19 -15.28
N ASP A 221 -7.57 -2.26 -14.52
CA ASP A 221 -6.88 -3.44 -14.97
C ASP A 221 -7.86 -4.56 -15.37
N PRO A 222 -7.53 -5.40 -16.38
CA PRO A 222 -8.34 -6.55 -16.75
C PRO A 222 -8.18 -7.69 -15.72
N GLU A 223 -9.03 -8.69 -15.83
CA GLU A 223 -9.12 -9.86 -14.95
C GLU A 223 -7.78 -10.52 -14.61
N SER A 224 -6.90 -10.70 -15.60
CA SER A 224 -5.60 -11.34 -15.39
C SER A 224 -4.71 -10.61 -14.37
N TYR A 225 -4.90 -9.31 -14.20
CA TYR A 225 -4.11 -8.46 -13.32
C TYR A 225 -4.62 -8.45 -11.87
N ILE A 226 -5.86 -8.85 -11.63
CA ILE A 226 -6.45 -8.90 -10.28
C ILE A 226 -6.29 -10.27 -9.60
N ARG A 227 -5.58 -11.22 -10.24
CA ARG A 227 -5.24 -12.51 -9.64
C ARG A 227 -4.29 -12.34 -8.46
N SER A 228 -4.46 -13.14 -7.42
CA SER A 228 -3.64 -13.05 -6.20
C SER A 228 -2.15 -13.23 -6.45
N ALA A 229 -1.76 -14.04 -7.46
CA ALA A 229 -0.37 -14.26 -7.84
C ALA A 229 0.21 -13.18 -8.78
N TRP A 230 -0.65 -12.32 -9.36
CA TRP A 230 -0.18 -11.34 -10.32
C TRP A 230 0.77 -10.34 -9.67
N ARG A 231 1.92 -10.11 -10.30
CA ARG A 231 2.98 -9.23 -9.85
C ARG A 231 3.16 -8.09 -10.84
N THR A 232 3.21 -6.88 -10.31
CA THR A 232 3.57 -5.70 -11.09
C THR A 232 4.41 -4.75 -10.23
N TYR A 233 4.84 -3.65 -10.81
CA TYR A 233 5.60 -2.64 -10.08
C TYR A 233 5.21 -1.23 -10.49
N GLU A 234 5.55 -0.29 -9.63
CA GLU A 234 5.67 1.13 -9.96
C GLU A 234 6.93 1.69 -9.30
N TYR A 235 7.41 2.81 -9.81
CA TYR A 235 8.54 3.51 -9.21
C TYR A 235 8.13 4.19 -7.91
N GLN A 236 8.95 4.07 -6.88
CA GLN A 236 8.64 4.51 -5.50
C GLN A 236 8.23 5.99 -5.38
N ASN A 237 8.63 6.82 -6.34
CA ASN A 237 8.35 8.26 -6.39
C ASN A 237 7.21 8.64 -7.36
N GLN A 238 6.51 7.67 -7.95
CA GLN A 238 5.43 7.91 -8.90
C GLN A 238 4.07 7.67 -8.23
N PRO A 239 3.31 8.72 -7.94
CA PRO A 239 1.93 8.59 -7.49
C PRO A 239 1.03 8.23 -8.68
N ARG A 240 0.05 7.34 -8.44
CA ARG A 240 -0.90 6.90 -9.46
C ARG A 240 -2.34 6.98 -8.95
N SER A 241 -3.28 7.26 -9.85
CA SER A 241 -4.71 7.30 -9.55
C SER A 241 -5.34 5.92 -9.29
N TYR A 242 -4.56 4.87 -9.47
CA TYR A 242 -4.96 3.48 -9.32
C TYR A 242 -4.10 2.67 -8.34
N ILE A 243 -3.20 3.35 -7.60
CA ILE A 243 -2.36 2.75 -6.57
C ILE A 243 -2.62 3.41 -5.22
N GLY A 244 -2.97 2.58 -4.25
CA GLY A 244 -3.10 2.91 -2.84
C GLY A 244 -2.20 2.04 -1.97
N PHE A 245 -2.59 1.79 -0.73
CA PHE A 245 -1.84 0.93 0.19
C PHE A 245 -2.71 0.45 1.35
N ARG A 246 -2.24 -0.61 2.00
CA ARG A 246 -2.73 -1.02 3.31
C ARG A 246 -1.59 -1.15 4.31
N CYS A 247 -1.89 -0.94 5.59
CA CYS A 247 -0.93 -1.12 6.67
C CYS A 247 -1.08 -2.50 7.28
N VAL A 248 0.04 -3.12 7.64
CA VAL A 248 0.09 -4.33 8.45
C VAL A 248 0.85 -4.07 9.74
N ARG A 249 0.67 -4.96 10.71
CA ARG A 249 1.39 -4.96 11.98
C ARG A 249 1.69 -6.39 12.37
N SER A 250 2.94 -6.69 12.72
CA SER A 250 3.32 -8.00 13.21
C SER A 250 2.63 -8.29 14.53
N LEU A 251 2.25 -9.54 14.78
CA LEU A 251 1.75 -9.95 16.09
C LEU A 251 2.93 -9.94 17.09
N ALA A 252 2.72 -9.33 18.25
CA ALA A 252 3.64 -9.52 19.36
C ALA A 252 3.59 -10.99 19.77
N ASN A 253 4.76 -11.60 19.97
CA ASN A 253 4.83 -13.00 20.40
C ASN A 253 4.32 -13.10 21.86
N THR A 254 3.04 -13.46 22.04
CA THR A 254 2.37 -13.54 23.34
C THR A 254 2.73 -14.81 24.13
N SER A 255 3.80 -15.51 23.73
CA SER A 255 4.24 -16.75 24.40
C SER A 255 4.67 -16.57 25.87
N SER A 256 4.84 -15.32 26.36
CA SER A 256 5.19 -15.07 27.77
C SER A 256 4.02 -14.96 28.76
N GLU A 257 2.78 -14.81 28.28
CA GLU A 257 1.64 -14.67 29.20
C GLU A 257 1.01 -16.00 29.67
N LYS A 258 1.23 -17.10 28.93
CA LYS A 258 0.72 -18.41 29.36
C LYS A 258 1.46 -19.03 30.55
N PHE A 259 2.68 -18.55 30.86
CA PHE A 259 3.47 -19.11 31.97
C PHE A 259 3.12 -18.56 33.36
N LYS A 260 2.37 -17.48 33.48
CA LYS A 260 2.02 -16.89 34.79
C LYS A 260 0.67 -17.33 35.37
N LYS A 261 -0.15 -18.07 34.64
CA LYS A 261 -1.47 -18.57 35.15
C LYS A 261 -1.47 -20.00 35.65
N SER A 262 -0.34 -20.71 35.64
CA SER A 262 -0.27 -22.10 36.14
C SER A 262 0.36 -22.26 37.55
N LYS A 263 0.59 -21.15 38.27
CA LYS A 263 1.06 -21.18 39.66
C LYS A 263 0.18 -20.27 40.51
N LYS A 264 -1.02 -20.71 40.79
CA LYS A 264 -1.79 -20.42 41.99
C LYS A 264 -2.71 -21.60 42.31
#